data_6906fc4ae9dbecd2f57e2fc5ce68bc16
#
_entry.id   6906fc4ae9dbecd2f57e2fc5ce68bc16
#
_cell.length_a   1.000
_cell.length_b   1.000
_cell.length_c   1.000
_cell.angle_alpha   90.00
_cell.angle_beta   90.00
_cell.angle_gamma   90.00
#
_symmetry.space_group_name_H-M   'P 1'
#
loop_
_entity.id
_entity.type
_entity.pdbx_description
1 polymer ?
#
loop_
_entity_poly.entity_id
_entity_poly.type
_entity_poly.pdbx_seq_one_letter_code
_entity_poly.pdbx_strand_id
1 'polypeptide(L)'
;MPEKSISYPKVCKRYDDLYYVDFRLSNKRYRLFSGSKIGSSLSPNTYPLKLRRAKAIELADEVYRYLISNNYSFNKKLDNVGLFDYLIQKKLSEPLSKSYHKCLNSIGIKLRNELLAKGNISVDFIDSISLRNNNNTSYNTTRRHVNVLINYLFDNGFNINKSKLKNRKQKEALHKSIINVKDLLEDIKIFNYNLYLCALLTYGCLLRPHQEVRNLKWSDFNSDLSFISLSGDKIKSKRNRIVPVPSYIRDILVKGERDNNIFSNKPQPLNQDYFKTLWGRFKRQSN
;
A
#
# COMPACT_ATOMS: atom_id res chain seq x y z
N MET A 1 -25.23 20.53 2.72
CA MET A 1 -24.31 21.13 1.73
C MET A 1 -25.13 22.07 0.88
N PRO A 2 -24.70 23.30 0.54
CA PRO A 2 -25.45 24.17 -0.34
C PRO A 2 -25.60 23.48 -1.71
N GLU A 3 -26.81 23.47 -2.22
CA GLU A 3 -27.09 22.97 -3.57
C GLU A 3 -26.21 23.69 -4.57
N LYS A 4 -25.41 22.94 -5.32
CA LYS A 4 -24.62 23.48 -6.43
C LYS A 4 -25.57 23.82 -7.56
N SER A 5 -26.01 25.06 -7.63
CA SER A 5 -26.80 25.58 -8.72
C SER A 5 -25.93 26.44 -9.63
N ILE A 6 -26.19 26.39 -10.92
CA ILE A 6 -25.58 27.26 -11.91
C ILE A 6 -26.69 28.04 -12.61
N SER A 7 -26.51 29.34 -12.79
CA SER A 7 -27.35 30.11 -13.69
C SER A 7 -26.98 29.74 -15.13
N TYR A 8 -27.97 29.75 -16.03
CA TYR A 8 -27.74 29.51 -17.46
C TYR A 8 -26.62 30.42 -17.97
N PRO A 9 -25.63 29.89 -18.71
CA PRO A 9 -24.46 30.65 -19.18
C PRO A 9 -24.89 31.77 -20.15
N LYS A 10 -24.39 32.98 -19.91
CA LYS A 10 -24.74 34.18 -20.71
C LYS A 10 -23.83 34.26 -21.92
N VAL A 11 -24.42 34.53 -23.10
CA VAL A 11 -23.66 34.87 -24.30
C VAL A 11 -23.31 36.37 -24.26
N CYS A 12 -22.02 36.64 -24.34
CA CYS A 12 -21.49 38.00 -24.31
C CYS A 12 -20.72 38.26 -25.61
N LYS A 13 -20.71 39.53 -26.04
CA LYS A 13 -19.94 40.02 -27.17
C LYS A 13 -18.80 40.92 -26.68
N ARG A 14 -17.63 40.75 -27.24
CA ARG A 14 -16.48 41.64 -27.03
C ARG A 14 -16.45 42.72 -28.12
N TYR A 15 -15.72 43.84 -27.88
CA TYR A 15 -15.62 44.98 -28.80
C TYR A 15 -15.02 44.62 -30.18
N ASP A 16 -14.28 43.51 -30.31
CA ASP A 16 -13.68 42.98 -31.52
C ASP A 16 -14.57 41.96 -32.25
N ASP A 17 -15.89 41.99 -32.05
CA ASP A 17 -16.89 41.07 -32.61
C ASP A 17 -16.67 39.58 -32.28
N LEU A 18 -15.94 39.29 -31.20
CA LEU A 18 -15.82 37.97 -30.66
C LEU A 18 -16.89 37.69 -29.64
N TYR A 19 -17.50 36.50 -29.75
CA TYR A 19 -18.48 36.03 -28.81
C TYR A 19 -17.89 35.04 -27.85
N TYR A 20 -18.38 35.04 -26.60
CA TYR A 20 -17.98 34.08 -25.57
C TYR A 20 -19.15 33.79 -24.64
N VAL A 21 -19.07 32.67 -23.95
CA VAL A 21 -20.03 32.24 -22.94
C VAL A 21 -19.47 32.56 -21.57
N ASP A 22 -20.21 33.32 -20.75
CA ASP A 22 -19.82 33.80 -19.42
C ASP A 22 -20.71 33.18 -18.35
N PHE A 23 -20.12 32.57 -17.33
CA PHE A 23 -20.84 32.04 -16.18
C PHE A 23 -19.95 31.93 -14.96
N ARG A 24 -20.56 31.72 -13.79
CA ARG A 24 -19.86 31.45 -12.54
C ARG A 24 -20.12 30.04 -12.07
N LEU A 25 -19.09 29.36 -11.62
CA LEU A 25 -19.13 28.02 -11.07
C LEU A 25 -18.27 27.99 -9.80
N SER A 26 -18.88 27.65 -8.64
CA SER A 26 -18.18 27.60 -7.34
C SER A 26 -17.37 28.88 -7.06
N ASN A 27 -17.99 30.04 -7.18
CA ASN A 27 -17.42 31.40 -7.03
C ASN A 27 -16.31 31.78 -8.04
N LYS A 28 -15.98 30.93 -8.99
CA LYS A 28 -15.02 31.20 -10.05
C LYS A 28 -15.72 31.58 -11.35
N ARG A 29 -15.31 32.69 -11.97
CA ARG A 29 -15.86 33.13 -13.27
C ARG A 29 -15.14 32.43 -14.41
N TYR A 30 -15.92 31.96 -15.38
CA TYR A 30 -15.44 31.32 -16.60
C TYR A 30 -15.90 32.11 -17.83
N ARG A 31 -15.01 32.24 -18.81
CA ARG A 31 -15.28 32.80 -20.12
C ARG A 31 -14.79 31.81 -21.17
N LEU A 32 -15.71 31.22 -21.93
CA LEU A 32 -15.38 30.21 -22.92
C LEU A 32 -15.62 30.78 -24.32
N PHE A 33 -14.58 30.78 -25.12
CA PHE A 33 -14.62 31.20 -26.53
C PHE A 33 -14.82 30.00 -27.47
N SER A 34 -14.66 28.78 -26.96
CA SER A 34 -14.85 27.52 -27.69
C SER A 34 -15.31 26.41 -26.75
N GLY A 35 -15.81 25.31 -27.31
CA GLY A 35 -16.24 24.12 -26.60
C GLY A 35 -15.11 23.19 -26.12
N SER A 36 -13.85 23.53 -26.36
CA SER A 36 -12.71 22.63 -26.06
C SER A 36 -12.66 22.12 -24.62
N LYS A 37 -13.06 22.94 -23.64
CA LYS A 37 -13.12 22.55 -22.23
C LYS A 37 -14.19 21.50 -21.91
N ILE A 38 -15.18 21.34 -22.76
CA ILE A 38 -16.26 20.36 -22.63
C ILE A 38 -16.15 19.23 -23.65
N GLY A 39 -15.03 19.17 -24.40
CA GLY A 39 -14.80 18.18 -25.44
C GLY A 39 -15.59 18.41 -26.72
N SER A 40 -16.20 19.59 -26.91
CA SER A 40 -16.90 19.98 -28.14
C SER A 40 -15.95 20.71 -29.10
N SER A 41 -16.11 20.45 -30.40
CA SER A 41 -15.39 21.14 -31.47
C SER A 41 -15.99 22.52 -31.80
N LEU A 42 -17.11 22.91 -31.17
CA LEU A 42 -17.81 24.13 -31.46
C LEU A 42 -16.98 25.36 -31.06
N SER A 43 -16.67 26.20 -32.04
CA SER A 43 -15.92 27.44 -31.87
C SER A 43 -16.68 28.60 -32.55
N PRO A 44 -17.54 29.35 -31.86
CA PRO A 44 -18.40 30.37 -32.46
C PRO A 44 -17.66 31.38 -33.35
N ASN A 45 -16.44 31.74 -32.97
CA ASN A 45 -15.66 32.80 -33.65
C ASN A 45 -14.98 32.35 -34.92
N THR A 46 -15.00 31.07 -35.27
CA THR A 46 -14.53 30.55 -36.57
C THR A 46 -15.60 30.66 -37.66
N TYR A 47 -16.85 30.96 -37.30
CA TYR A 47 -17.98 31.13 -38.23
C TYR A 47 -18.06 32.55 -38.74
N PRO A 48 -18.73 32.79 -39.90
CA PRO A 48 -19.03 34.11 -40.41
C PRO A 48 -19.75 34.97 -39.34
N LEU A 49 -19.49 36.28 -39.36
CA LEU A 49 -20.00 37.25 -38.36
C LEU A 49 -21.48 37.10 -38.06
N LYS A 50 -22.33 36.92 -39.11
CA LYS A 50 -23.80 36.75 -38.97
C LYS A 50 -24.21 35.52 -38.17
N LEU A 51 -23.38 34.47 -38.13
CA LEU A 51 -23.67 33.19 -37.46
C LEU A 51 -23.03 33.06 -36.06
N ARG A 52 -22.03 33.90 -35.72
CA ARG A 52 -21.30 33.80 -34.47
C ARG A 52 -22.15 33.83 -33.25
N ARG A 53 -23.18 34.73 -33.22
CA ARG A 53 -24.12 34.82 -32.09
C ARG A 53 -24.93 33.54 -31.92
N ALA A 54 -25.48 32.98 -32.99
CA ALA A 54 -26.23 31.74 -32.96
C ALA A 54 -25.34 30.57 -32.45
N LYS A 55 -24.11 30.47 -32.97
CA LYS A 55 -23.15 29.46 -32.52
C LYS A 55 -22.68 29.66 -31.07
N ALA A 56 -22.67 30.89 -30.58
CA ALA A 56 -22.40 31.15 -29.16
C ALA A 56 -23.56 30.73 -28.25
N ILE A 57 -24.78 30.79 -28.71
CA ILE A 57 -25.98 30.29 -28.01
C ILE A 57 -25.93 28.77 -27.97
N GLU A 58 -25.60 28.09 -29.08
CA GLU A 58 -25.38 26.64 -29.09
C GLU A 58 -24.31 26.23 -28.09
N LEU A 59 -23.16 26.96 -28.06
CA LEU A 59 -22.09 26.70 -27.09
C LEU A 59 -22.60 26.89 -25.65
N ALA A 60 -23.41 27.86 -25.35
CA ALA A 60 -23.98 28.08 -24.02
C ALA A 60 -24.85 26.90 -23.60
N ASP A 61 -25.69 26.37 -24.50
CA ASP A 61 -26.50 25.18 -24.30
C ASP A 61 -25.62 23.92 -24.03
N GLU A 62 -24.62 23.70 -24.86
CA GLU A 62 -23.72 22.57 -24.66
C GLU A 62 -22.97 22.65 -23.33
N VAL A 63 -22.48 23.83 -22.96
CA VAL A 63 -21.82 24.06 -21.66
C VAL A 63 -22.77 23.79 -20.51
N TYR A 64 -24.00 24.29 -20.60
CA TYR A 64 -25.01 24.10 -19.56
C TYR A 64 -25.35 22.62 -19.36
N ARG A 65 -25.66 21.90 -20.43
CA ARG A 65 -25.93 20.45 -20.41
C ARG A 65 -24.73 19.65 -19.87
N TYR A 66 -23.53 19.99 -20.33
CA TYR A 66 -22.30 19.35 -19.86
C TYR A 66 -22.12 19.53 -18.35
N LEU A 67 -22.31 20.74 -17.83
CA LEU A 67 -22.12 21.01 -16.41
C LEU A 67 -23.17 20.30 -15.55
N ILE A 68 -24.43 20.23 -15.99
CA ILE A 68 -25.47 19.45 -15.29
C ILE A 68 -25.11 17.97 -15.28
N SER A 69 -24.73 17.40 -16.42
CA SER A 69 -24.41 15.97 -16.54
C SER A 69 -23.12 15.57 -15.80
N ASN A 70 -22.22 16.53 -15.52
CA ASN A 70 -20.94 16.31 -14.82
C ASN A 70 -20.89 16.91 -13.40
N ASN A 71 -22.06 17.01 -12.73
CA ASN A 71 -22.18 17.53 -11.38
C ASN A 71 -21.46 18.88 -11.18
N TYR A 72 -21.64 19.78 -12.13
CA TYR A 72 -21.06 21.13 -12.11
C TYR A 72 -19.52 21.12 -12.04
N SER A 73 -18.86 20.26 -12.82
CA SER A 73 -17.41 20.18 -12.91
C SER A 73 -16.93 20.15 -14.36
N PHE A 74 -15.81 20.86 -14.63
CA PHE A 74 -15.07 20.74 -15.89
C PHE A 74 -14.05 19.60 -15.88
N ASN A 75 -13.87 18.94 -14.74
CA ASN A 75 -13.01 17.78 -14.71
C ASN A 75 -13.61 16.69 -15.59
N LYS A 76 -12.87 16.25 -16.60
CA LYS A 76 -13.20 15.03 -17.33
C LYS A 76 -13.57 13.98 -16.29
N LYS A 77 -14.80 13.44 -16.32
CA LYS A 77 -15.07 12.21 -15.56
C LYS A 77 -13.97 11.25 -15.97
N LEU A 78 -13.11 10.90 -15.03
CA LEU A 78 -12.22 9.78 -15.24
C LEU A 78 -13.12 8.62 -15.66
N ASP A 79 -12.76 7.91 -16.72
CA ASP A 79 -13.39 6.64 -17.02
C ASP A 79 -13.24 5.72 -15.78
N ASN A 80 -14.00 4.65 -15.72
CA ASN A 80 -13.97 3.75 -14.57
C ASN A 80 -12.54 3.28 -14.22
N VAL A 81 -11.69 3.09 -15.22
CA VAL A 81 -10.29 2.65 -15.03
C VAL A 81 -9.44 3.80 -14.48
N GLY A 82 -9.56 4.99 -15.03
CA GLY A 82 -8.83 6.17 -14.56
C GLY A 82 -9.21 6.57 -13.14
N LEU A 83 -10.50 6.48 -12.78
CA LEU A 83 -10.96 6.71 -11.41
C LEU A 83 -10.39 5.64 -10.45
N PHE A 84 -10.43 4.37 -10.85
CA PHE A 84 -9.87 3.27 -10.10
C PHE A 84 -8.38 3.48 -9.84
N ASP A 85 -7.60 3.73 -10.89
CA ASP A 85 -6.16 3.94 -10.81
C ASP A 85 -5.80 5.12 -9.91
N TYR A 86 -6.50 6.24 -10.04
CA TYR A 86 -6.34 7.41 -9.16
C TYR A 86 -6.59 7.06 -7.68
N LEU A 87 -7.68 6.37 -7.38
CA LEU A 87 -8.03 6.01 -6.00
C LEU A 87 -7.03 5.01 -5.40
N ILE A 88 -6.60 4.00 -6.16
CA ILE A 88 -5.59 3.04 -5.69
C ILE A 88 -4.26 3.74 -5.42
N GLN A 89 -3.78 4.60 -6.32
CA GLN A 89 -2.55 5.36 -6.10
C GLN A 89 -2.65 6.26 -4.87
N LYS A 90 -3.77 6.96 -4.69
CA LYS A 90 -4.03 7.79 -3.51
C LYS A 90 -3.98 6.95 -2.22
N LYS A 91 -4.56 5.74 -2.21
CA LYS A 91 -4.50 4.82 -1.07
C LYS A 91 -3.09 4.33 -0.80
N LEU A 92 -2.32 4.03 -1.83
CA LEU A 92 -0.95 3.54 -1.70
C LEU A 92 0.07 4.64 -1.32
N SER A 93 -0.25 5.92 -1.53
CA SER A 93 0.59 7.05 -1.10
C SER A 93 0.48 7.37 0.39
N GLU A 94 -0.46 6.74 1.12
CA GLU A 94 -0.52 6.87 2.58
C GLU A 94 0.73 6.28 3.25
N PRO A 95 1.10 6.71 4.48
CA PRO A 95 2.27 6.21 5.21
C PRO A 95 2.08 4.75 5.66
N LEU A 96 2.14 3.82 4.72
CA LEU A 96 1.96 2.39 4.93
C LEU A 96 3.29 1.69 5.18
N SER A 97 3.30 0.60 5.97
CA SER A 97 4.49 -0.26 6.05
C SER A 97 4.77 -0.92 4.69
N LYS A 98 6.05 -1.14 4.35
CA LYS A 98 6.46 -1.75 3.07
C LYS A 98 5.72 -3.06 2.75
N SER A 99 5.52 -3.91 3.75
CA SER A 99 4.82 -5.19 3.60
C SER A 99 3.33 -4.99 3.29
N TYR A 100 2.68 -4.09 4.01
CA TYR A 100 1.26 -3.79 3.82
C TYR A 100 1.00 -3.13 2.48
N HIS A 101 1.83 -2.15 2.10
CA HIS A 101 1.81 -1.53 0.77
C HIS A 101 1.89 -2.59 -0.34
N LYS A 102 2.86 -3.53 -0.25
CA LYS A 102 3.01 -4.63 -1.22
C LYS A 102 1.75 -5.49 -1.32
N CYS A 103 1.12 -5.82 -0.19
CA CYS A 103 -0.12 -6.59 -0.18
C CYS A 103 -1.28 -5.86 -0.85
N LEU A 104 -1.52 -4.59 -0.50
CA LEU A 104 -2.57 -3.77 -1.11
C LEU A 104 -2.34 -3.57 -2.61
N ASN A 105 -1.11 -3.26 -3.02
CA ASN A 105 -0.76 -3.12 -4.42
C ASN A 105 -1.02 -4.40 -5.22
N SER A 106 -0.64 -5.56 -4.70
CA SER A 106 -0.91 -6.86 -5.35
C SER A 106 -2.41 -7.13 -5.54
N ILE A 107 -3.24 -6.74 -4.56
CA ILE A 107 -4.69 -6.85 -4.68
C ILE A 107 -5.22 -5.82 -5.68
N GLY A 108 -4.75 -4.58 -5.62
CA GLY A 108 -5.09 -3.52 -6.57
C GLY A 108 -4.86 -3.92 -8.02
N ILE A 109 -3.70 -4.53 -8.32
CA ILE A 109 -3.38 -5.04 -9.67
C ILE A 109 -4.39 -6.12 -10.11
N LYS A 110 -4.79 -7.04 -9.23
CA LYS A 110 -5.79 -8.07 -9.57
C LYS A 110 -7.16 -7.47 -9.89
N LEU A 111 -7.60 -6.51 -9.06
CA LEU A 111 -8.88 -5.80 -9.27
C LEU A 111 -8.86 -4.98 -10.56
N ARG A 112 -7.74 -4.31 -10.86
CA ARG A 112 -7.53 -3.56 -12.10
C ARG A 112 -7.64 -4.45 -13.34
N ASN A 113 -6.98 -5.61 -13.31
CA ASN A 113 -6.99 -6.53 -14.43
C ASN A 113 -8.40 -7.08 -14.69
N GLU A 114 -9.19 -7.37 -13.65
CA GLU A 114 -10.59 -7.75 -13.79
C GLU A 114 -11.44 -6.63 -14.38
N LEU A 115 -11.24 -5.39 -13.90
CA LEU A 115 -11.92 -4.19 -14.42
C LEU A 115 -11.62 -3.98 -15.91
N LEU A 116 -10.36 -4.14 -16.33
CA LEU A 116 -9.96 -4.03 -17.74
C LEU A 116 -10.57 -5.14 -18.59
N ALA A 117 -10.64 -6.37 -18.07
CA ALA A 117 -11.12 -7.52 -18.81
C ALA A 117 -12.65 -7.54 -18.96
N LYS A 118 -13.37 -7.08 -17.92
CA LYS A 118 -14.85 -7.22 -17.85
C LYS A 118 -15.61 -5.91 -17.76
N GLY A 119 -14.93 -4.78 -17.65
CA GLY A 119 -15.55 -3.46 -17.47
C GLY A 119 -16.13 -3.23 -16.08
N ASN A 120 -16.20 -4.24 -15.23
CA ASN A 120 -16.66 -4.16 -13.84
C ASN A 120 -15.93 -5.15 -12.95
N ILE A 121 -16.08 -4.98 -11.62
CA ILE A 121 -15.52 -5.89 -10.60
C ILE A 121 -16.70 -6.52 -9.85
N SER A 122 -16.94 -7.82 -10.10
CA SER A 122 -18.01 -8.55 -9.44
C SER A 122 -17.67 -8.91 -8.00
N VAL A 123 -18.69 -9.11 -7.16
CA VAL A 123 -18.52 -9.60 -5.78
C VAL A 123 -17.87 -10.98 -5.75
N ASP A 124 -18.24 -11.85 -6.67
CA ASP A 124 -17.67 -13.21 -6.78
C ASP A 124 -16.16 -13.17 -7.04
N PHE A 125 -15.69 -12.23 -7.90
CA PHE A 125 -14.27 -12.04 -8.11
C PHE A 125 -13.57 -11.53 -6.85
N ILE A 126 -14.13 -10.51 -6.17
CA ILE A 126 -13.60 -9.98 -4.91
C ILE A 126 -13.44 -11.10 -3.89
N ASP A 127 -14.46 -11.92 -3.72
CA ASP A 127 -14.50 -13.03 -2.77
C ASP A 127 -13.47 -14.12 -3.13
N SER A 128 -13.32 -14.42 -4.43
CA SER A 128 -12.37 -15.41 -4.94
C SER A 128 -10.92 -15.12 -4.51
N ILE A 129 -10.54 -13.85 -4.38
CA ILE A 129 -9.18 -13.43 -3.95
C ILE A 129 -8.88 -14.01 -2.56
N SER A 130 -9.85 -14.00 -1.66
CA SER A 130 -9.71 -14.52 -0.31
C SER A 130 -9.90 -16.04 -0.24
N LEU A 131 -10.85 -16.57 -1.01
CA LEU A 131 -11.22 -17.98 -1.03
C LEU A 131 -10.11 -18.90 -1.57
N ARG A 132 -9.18 -18.39 -2.36
CA ARG A 132 -7.98 -19.13 -2.82
C ARG A 132 -7.08 -19.63 -1.68
N ASN A 133 -7.23 -19.07 -0.47
CA ASN A 133 -6.42 -19.47 0.68
C ASN A 133 -7.11 -20.61 1.45
N ASN A 134 -6.48 -21.78 1.49
CA ASN A 134 -6.98 -22.93 2.24
C ASN A 134 -6.78 -22.76 3.76
N ASN A 135 -5.75 -22.01 4.17
CA ASN A 135 -5.48 -21.74 5.58
C ASN A 135 -6.32 -20.56 6.08
N ASN A 136 -7.05 -20.76 7.19
CA ASN A 136 -7.96 -19.77 7.75
C ASN A 136 -7.26 -18.47 8.17
N THR A 137 -6.02 -18.53 8.64
CA THR A 137 -5.23 -17.32 9.00
C THR A 137 -4.91 -16.50 7.75
N SER A 138 -4.46 -17.16 6.67
CA SER A 138 -4.18 -16.52 5.38
C SER A 138 -5.45 -15.98 4.74
N TYR A 139 -6.55 -16.76 4.78
CA TYR A 139 -7.86 -16.32 4.34
C TYR A 139 -8.31 -15.04 5.05
N ASN A 140 -8.31 -15.04 6.38
CA ASN A 140 -8.73 -13.88 7.18
C ASN A 140 -7.85 -12.65 6.94
N THR A 141 -6.54 -12.85 6.77
CA THR A 141 -5.60 -11.76 6.48
C THR A 141 -5.86 -11.16 5.09
N THR A 142 -5.99 -12.01 4.07
CA THR A 142 -6.28 -11.56 2.70
C THR A 142 -7.62 -10.85 2.63
N ARG A 143 -8.67 -11.44 3.24
CA ARG A 143 -10.01 -10.83 3.32
C ARG A 143 -9.97 -9.44 3.95
N ARG A 144 -9.20 -9.24 5.03
CA ARG A 144 -9.04 -7.93 5.67
C ARG A 144 -8.42 -6.92 4.71
N HIS A 145 -7.37 -7.30 3.98
CA HIS A 145 -6.72 -6.42 3.01
C HIS A 145 -7.63 -6.09 1.82
N VAL A 146 -8.37 -7.09 1.32
CA VAL A 146 -9.39 -6.89 0.27
C VAL A 146 -10.45 -5.90 0.74
N ASN A 147 -11.02 -6.11 1.93
CA ASN A 147 -12.06 -5.22 2.46
C ASN A 147 -11.58 -3.79 2.66
N VAL A 148 -10.31 -3.58 3.05
CA VAL A 148 -9.74 -2.22 3.15
C VAL A 148 -9.78 -1.52 1.81
N LEU A 149 -9.38 -2.16 0.72
CA LEU A 149 -9.42 -1.55 -0.62
C LEU A 149 -10.85 -1.36 -1.13
N ILE A 150 -11.69 -2.38 -0.99
CA ILE A 150 -13.09 -2.31 -1.46
C ILE A 150 -13.87 -1.23 -0.72
N ASN A 151 -13.74 -1.15 0.61
CA ASN A 151 -14.39 -0.09 1.38
C ASN A 151 -13.86 1.28 0.97
N TYR A 152 -12.55 1.44 0.80
CA TYR A 152 -11.96 2.69 0.36
C TYR A 152 -12.48 3.12 -1.02
N LEU A 153 -12.54 2.22 -1.99
CA LEU A 153 -13.07 2.48 -3.32
C LEU A 153 -14.55 2.88 -3.26
N PHE A 154 -15.37 2.11 -2.53
CA PHE A 154 -16.79 2.38 -2.34
C PHE A 154 -17.04 3.74 -1.67
N ASP A 155 -16.34 4.03 -0.58
CA ASP A 155 -16.50 5.26 0.21
C ASP A 155 -16.02 6.51 -0.56
N ASN A 156 -15.18 6.35 -1.60
CA ASN A 156 -14.75 7.41 -2.52
C ASN A 156 -15.55 7.43 -3.85
N GLY A 157 -16.71 6.78 -3.91
CA GLY A 157 -17.66 6.88 -5.02
C GLY A 157 -17.34 6.01 -6.23
N PHE A 158 -16.43 5.04 -6.12
CA PHE A 158 -16.24 4.03 -7.15
C PHE A 158 -17.40 3.02 -7.10
N ASN A 159 -17.98 2.70 -8.27
CA ASN A 159 -19.09 1.76 -8.34
C ASN A 159 -18.61 0.32 -8.13
N ILE A 160 -18.67 -0.15 -6.90
CA ILE A 160 -18.25 -1.49 -6.47
C ILE A 160 -19.10 -1.96 -5.30
N ASN A 161 -19.42 -3.26 -5.26
CA ASN A 161 -20.16 -3.86 -4.15
C ASN A 161 -19.19 -4.45 -3.12
N LYS A 162 -19.58 -4.35 -1.83
CA LYS A 162 -18.78 -4.86 -0.72
C LYS A 162 -18.95 -6.39 -0.57
N SER A 163 -17.86 -7.07 -0.24
CA SER A 163 -17.87 -8.49 0.11
C SER A 163 -18.66 -8.76 1.39
N LYS A 164 -19.42 -9.86 1.41
CA LYS A 164 -20.17 -10.35 2.59
C LYS A 164 -19.45 -11.50 3.31
N LEU A 165 -18.25 -11.87 2.88
CA LEU A 165 -17.48 -12.93 3.51
C LEU A 165 -17.23 -12.66 5.00
N LYS A 166 -17.40 -13.70 5.82
CA LYS A 166 -17.15 -13.65 7.26
C LYS A 166 -15.78 -14.21 7.63
N ASN A 167 -15.26 -13.86 8.81
CA ASN A 167 -14.06 -14.49 9.34
C ASN A 167 -14.28 -16.00 9.53
N ARG A 168 -13.23 -16.77 9.24
CA ARG A 168 -13.18 -18.20 9.57
C ARG A 168 -12.49 -18.40 10.91
N LYS A 169 -13.03 -19.29 11.75
CA LYS A 169 -12.40 -19.66 13.01
C LYS A 169 -11.03 -20.26 12.73
N GLN A 170 -10.01 -19.71 13.38
CA GLN A 170 -8.65 -20.27 13.28
C GLN A 170 -8.59 -21.54 14.12
N LYS A 171 -7.92 -22.58 13.58
CA LYS A 171 -7.59 -23.75 14.37
C LYS A 171 -6.40 -23.40 15.26
N GLU A 172 -6.53 -23.60 16.55
CA GLU A 172 -5.42 -23.53 17.47
C GLU A 172 -4.46 -24.70 17.16
N ALA A 173 -3.20 -24.37 16.91
CA ALA A 173 -2.16 -25.37 16.79
C ALA A 173 -1.39 -25.47 18.11
N LEU A 174 -1.50 -26.63 18.75
CA LEU A 174 -0.63 -26.92 19.89
C LEU A 174 0.78 -27.16 19.34
N HIS A 175 1.69 -26.23 19.65
CA HIS A 175 3.09 -26.43 19.32
C HIS A 175 3.71 -27.46 20.27
N LYS A 176 4.26 -28.54 19.71
CA LYS A 176 5.01 -29.51 20.51
C LYS A 176 6.29 -28.84 21.05
N SER A 177 6.58 -29.06 22.31
CA SER A 177 7.87 -28.64 22.89
C SER A 177 9.01 -29.37 22.21
N ILE A 178 10.16 -28.68 22.06
CA ILE A 178 11.40 -29.32 21.63
C ILE A 178 11.90 -30.15 22.80
N ILE A 179 11.95 -31.47 22.68
CA ILE A 179 12.28 -32.38 23.77
C ILE A 179 13.76 -32.25 24.18
N ASN A 180 14.64 -32.14 23.21
CA ASN A 180 16.06 -32.01 23.45
C ASN A 180 16.65 -30.78 22.75
N VAL A 181 16.68 -29.66 23.46
CA VAL A 181 17.19 -28.38 22.93
C VAL A 181 18.71 -28.42 22.77
N LYS A 182 19.43 -29.17 23.65
CA LYS A 182 20.90 -29.24 23.61
C LYS A 182 21.38 -29.92 22.35
N ASP A 183 20.85 -31.09 22.03
CA ASP A 183 21.23 -31.84 20.83
C ASP A 183 20.91 -31.05 19.56
N LEU A 184 19.73 -30.45 19.52
CA LEU A 184 19.35 -29.57 18.40
C LEU A 184 20.36 -28.41 18.21
N LEU A 185 20.81 -27.79 19.30
CA LEU A 185 21.76 -26.69 19.22
C LEU A 185 23.15 -27.17 18.76
N GLU A 186 23.60 -28.36 19.18
CA GLU A 186 24.84 -28.95 18.69
C GLU A 186 24.77 -29.32 17.20
N ASP A 187 23.67 -29.90 16.75
CA ASP A 187 23.44 -30.16 15.32
C ASP A 187 23.49 -28.89 14.50
N ILE A 188 22.82 -27.82 14.99
CA ILE A 188 22.85 -26.50 14.32
C ILE A 188 24.25 -25.92 14.31
N LYS A 189 25.04 -26.08 15.37
CA LYS A 189 26.41 -25.60 15.48
C LYS A 189 27.36 -26.30 14.49
N ILE A 190 27.25 -27.63 14.37
CA ILE A 190 27.94 -28.42 13.37
C ILE A 190 27.58 -27.99 11.95
N PHE A 191 26.28 -27.73 11.71
CA PHE A 191 25.82 -27.32 10.41
C PHE A 191 26.31 -25.91 10.02
N ASN A 192 26.14 -24.91 10.89
CA ASN A 192 26.56 -23.53 10.62
C ASN A 192 26.57 -22.66 11.89
N TYR A 193 27.76 -22.11 12.21
CA TYR A 193 28.00 -21.34 13.41
C TYR A 193 27.12 -20.05 13.50
N ASN A 194 26.90 -19.34 12.39
CA ASN A 194 26.03 -18.15 12.41
C ASN A 194 24.59 -18.50 12.73
N LEU A 195 24.11 -19.64 12.22
CA LEU A 195 22.77 -20.13 12.55
C LEU A 195 22.68 -20.54 14.02
N TYR A 196 23.72 -21.17 14.57
CA TYR A 196 23.82 -21.50 15.98
C TYR A 196 23.76 -20.26 16.88
N LEU A 197 24.59 -19.25 16.60
CA LEU A 197 24.61 -18.00 17.34
C LEU A 197 23.26 -17.28 17.23
N CYS A 198 22.62 -17.29 16.04
CA CYS A 198 21.26 -16.77 15.86
C CYS A 198 20.25 -17.52 16.71
N ALA A 199 20.32 -18.86 16.77
CA ALA A 199 19.43 -19.69 17.60
C ALA A 199 19.61 -19.38 19.10
N LEU A 200 20.84 -19.26 19.57
CA LEU A 200 21.13 -18.89 20.96
C LEU A 200 20.59 -17.51 21.35
N LEU A 201 20.83 -16.50 20.53
CA LEU A 201 20.32 -15.14 20.77
C LEU A 201 18.78 -15.09 20.69
N THR A 202 18.18 -15.89 19.81
CA THR A 202 16.72 -16.02 19.72
C THR A 202 16.14 -16.68 20.97
N TYR A 203 16.74 -17.76 21.42
CA TYR A 203 16.30 -18.56 22.59
C TYR A 203 16.62 -17.86 23.90
N GLY A 204 17.87 -17.45 24.11
CA GLY A 204 18.35 -16.93 25.38
C GLY A 204 18.05 -15.44 25.61
N CYS A 205 18.00 -14.64 24.54
CA CYS A 205 17.73 -13.21 24.61
C CYS A 205 16.32 -12.85 24.12
N LEU A 206 15.53 -13.81 23.65
CA LEU A 206 14.18 -13.61 23.10
C LEU A 206 14.14 -12.58 21.96
N LEU A 207 15.20 -12.57 21.13
CA LEU A 207 15.33 -11.69 19.99
C LEU A 207 14.73 -12.30 18.72
N ARG A 208 14.17 -11.45 17.85
CA ARG A 208 13.65 -11.89 16.54
C ARG A 208 14.76 -12.09 15.52
N PRO A 209 14.89 -13.28 14.90
CA PRO A 209 16.07 -13.63 14.07
C PRO A 209 16.28 -12.70 12.89
N HIS A 210 15.20 -12.35 12.16
CA HIS A 210 15.33 -11.61 10.88
C HIS A 210 15.46 -10.10 11.03
N GLN A 211 14.95 -9.54 12.10
CA GLN A 211 14.92 -8.09 12.30
C GLN A 211 15.85 -7.61 13.41
N GLU A 212 15.87 -8.30 14.54
CA GLU A 212 16.66 -7.88 15.69
C GLU A 212 18.05 -8.55 15.62
N VAL A 213 18.15 -9.89 15.67
CA VAL A 213 19.41 -10.61 15.67
C VAL A 213 20.28 -10.30 14.44
N ARG A 214 19.72 -10.39 13.25
CA ARG A 214 20.46 -10.14 12.00
C ARG A 214 21.12 -8.76 11.93
N ASN A 215 20.50 -7.76 12.54
CA ASN A 215 20.96 -6.36 12.49
C ASN A 215 21.81 -5.96 13.71
N LEU A 216 22.12 -6.89 14.63
CA LEU A 216 22.96 -6.58 15.78
C LEU A 216 24.36 -6.15 15.36
N LYS A 217 24.82 -5.08 15.99
CA LYS A 217 26.17 -4.57 15.91
C LYS A 217 26.85 -4.69 17.27
N TRP A 218 28.17 -4.70 17.28
CA TRP A 218 28.91 -4.68 18.54
C TRP A 218 28.64 -3.41 19.37
N SER A 219 28.27 -2.33 18.74
CA SER A 219 27.82 -1.10 19.42
C SER A 219 26.51 -1.24 20.18
N ASP A 220 25.70 -2.28 19.92
CA ASP A 220 24.48 -2.56 20.64
C ASP A 220 24.73 -3.25 22.00
N PHE A 221 25.93 -3.81 22.20
CA PHE A 221 26.35 -4.44 23.44
C PHE A 221 27.08 -3.45 24.36
N ASN A 222 26.95 -3.64 25.67
CA ASN A 222 27.78 -2.93 26.62
C ASN A 222 29.21 -3.51 26.66
N SER A 223 30.08 -2.93 27.53
CA SER A 223 31.50 -3.25 27.52
C SER A 223 31.84 -4.72 27.88
N ASP A 224 31.09 -5.32 28.78
CA ASP A 224 31.23 -6.68 29.29
C ASP A 224 30.27 -7.69 28.61
N LEU A 225 29.56 -7.29 27.55
CA LEU A 225 28.63 -8.11 26.80
C LEU A 225 27.44 -8.63 27.64
N SER A 226 27.16 -8.06 28.81
CA SER A 226 26.07 -8.51 29.70
C SER A 226 24.69 -8.05 29.25
N PHE A 227 24.60 -6.98 28.44
CA PHE A 227 23.35 -6.42 27.96
C PHE A 227 23.44 -6.03 26.48
N ILE A 228 22.28 -6.14 25.81
CA ILE A 228 22.05 -5.61 24.47
C ILE A 228 21.05 -4.46 24.58
N SER A 229 21.41 -3.27 24.09
CA SER A 229 20.56 -2.10 24.03
C SER A 229 19.99 -1.95 22.61
N LEU A 230 18.68 -2.11 22.47
CA LEU A 230 17.98 -2.02 21.18
C LEU A 230 17.14 -0.75 21.14
N SER A 231 17.41 0.12 20.19
CA SER A 231 16.60 1.31 19.94
C SER A 231 15.28 0.96 19.25
N GLY A 232 14.26 1.76 19.47
CA GLY A 232 12.91 1.52 18.98
C GLY A 232 12.79 1.47 17.45
N ASP A 233 13.69 2.14 16.71
CA ASP A 233 13.75 2.08 15.25
C ASP A 233 14.15 0.69 14.72
N LYS A 234 14.94 -0.06 15.48
CA LYS A 234 15.38 -1.43 15.16
C LYS A 234 14.31 -2.49 15.51
N ILE A 235 13.31 -2.15 16.31
CA ILE A 235 12.34 -3.10 16.87
C ILE A 235 10.93 -2.88 16.30
N LYS A 236 10.18 -3.96 16.11
CA LYS A 236 8.80 -3.92 15.60
C LYS A 236 7.85 -3.11 16.51
N SER A 237 8.07 -3.14 17.82
CA SER A 237 7.26 -2.39 18.81
C SER A 237 7.57 -0.89 18.84
N LYS A 238 8.65 -0.44 18.20
CA LYS A 238 9.18 0.93 18.23
C LYS A 238 9.46 1.47 19.65
N ARG A 239 9.75 0.59 20.61
CA ARG A 239 10.10 0.95 22.00
C ARG A 239 11.52 0.51 22.30
N ASN A 240 12.33 1.36 22.95
CA ASN A 240 13.66 0.98 23.42
C ASN A 240 13.56 -0.21 24.36
N ARG A 241 14.54 -1.14 24.25
CA ARG A 241 14.60 -2.35 25.06
C ARG A 241 16.03 -2.68 25.43
N ILE A 242 16.28 -2.96 26.70
CA ILE A 242 17.53 -3.53 27.20
C ILE A 242 17.28 -5.00 27.46
N VAL A 243 18.16 -5.86 26.95
CA VAL A 243 18.02 -7.31 27.00
C VAL A 243 19.26 -7.89 27.67
N PRO A 244 19.12 -8.64 28.79
CA PRO A 244 20.25 -9.33 29.39
C PRO A 244 20.77 -10.45 28.47
N VAL A 245 22.08 -10.62 28.45
CA VAL A 245 22.76 -11.70 27.72
C VAL A 245 23.21 -12.77 28.73
N PRO A 246 22.67 -13.99 28.66
CA PRO A 246 23.09 -15.09 29.53
C PRO A 246 24.60 -15.41 29.41
N SER A 247 25.20 -15.89 30.50
CA SER A 247 26.66 -16.21 30.54
C SER A 247 27.10 -17.17 29.43
N TYR A 248 26.31 -18.22 29.18
CA TYR A 248 26.65 -19.22 28.15
C TYR A 248 26.62 -18.63 26.71
N ILE A 249 26.00 -17.47 26.48
CA ILE A 249 26.11 -16.76 25.23
C ILE A 249 27.29 -15.80 25.25
N ARG A 250 27.53 -15.10 26.37
CA ARG A 250 28.70 -14.22 26.50
C ARG A 250 30.01 -14.92 26.27
N ASP A 251 30.15 -16.12 26.82
CA ASP A 251 31.39 -16.92 26.79
C ASP A 251 31.78 -17.34 25.37
N ILE A 252 30.86 -17.34 24.42
CA ILE A 252 31.12 -17.67 23.01
C ILE A 252 31.22 -16.45 22.10
N LEU A 253 30.90 -15.24 22.62
CA LEU A 253 30.95 -14.01 21.83
C LEU A 253 32.37 -13.47 21.78
N VAL A 254 32.91 -13.33 20.58
CA VAL A 254 34.18 -12.66 20.33
C VAL A 254 33.94 -11.27 19.83
N LYS A 255 34.21 -10.26 20.65
CA LYS A 255 33.95 -8.86 20.36
C LYS A 255 34.76 -8.38 19.15
N GLY A 256 34.09 -7.84 18.16
CA GLY A 256 34.69 -7.21 16.99
C GLY A 256 34.67 -5.69 17.05
N GLU A 257 34.91 -5.05 15.92
CA GLU A 257 34.82 -3.59 15.78
C GLU A 257 33.45 -3.07 16.06
N ARG A 258 33.37 -1.95 16.77
CA ARG A 258 32.16 -1.36 17.34
C ARG A 258 30.99 -1.23 16.35
N ASP A 259 31.27 -0.75 15.15
CA ASP A 259 30.22 -0.45 14.15
C ASP A 259 29.91 -1.62 13.22
N ASN A 260 30.64 -2.72 13.37
CA ASN A 260 30.42 -3.91 12.58
C ASN A 260 29.27 -4.76 13.11
N ASN A 261 28.57 -5.39 12.18
CA ASN A 261 27.56 -6.40 12.47
C ASN A 261 28.20 -7.68 12.97
N ILE A 262 27.65 -8.31 14.00
CA ILE A 262 28.22 -9.47 14.68
C ILE A 262 28.36 -10.74 13.80
N PHE A 263 27.63 -10.82 12.69
CA PHE A 263 27.63 -11.96 11.76
C PHE A 263 28.45 -11.72 10.50
N SER A 264 28.40 -10.52 9.97
CA SER A 264 29.09 -10.18 8.71
C SER A 264 30.52 -9.67 8.94
N ASN A 265 30.86 -9.26 10.15
CA ASN A 265 32.06 -8.50 10.49
C ASN A 265 32.31 -7.26 9.64
N LYS A 266 31.20 -6.69 9.10
CA LYS A 266 31.15 -5.47 8.29
C LYS A 266 30.05 -4.55 8.82
N PRO A 267 30.06 -3.24 8.51
CA PRO A 267 28.97 -2.33 8.90
C PRO A 267 27.58 -2.75 8.40
N GLN A 268 27.52 -3.48 7.27
CA GLN A 268 26.28 -3.95 6.66
C GLN A 268 25.90 -5.34 7.19
N PRO A 269 24.60 -5.56 7.51
CA PRO A 269 24.14 -6.89 7.93
C PRO A 269 24.10 -7.86 6.74
N LEU A 270 24.04 -9.15 7.04
CA LEU A 270 23.80 -10.20 6.06
C LEU A 270 22.43 -10.02 5.35
N ASN A 271 22.22 -10.71 4.22
CA ASN A 271 20.97 -10.68 3.45
C ASN A 271 19.75 -10.91 4.35
N GLN A 272 18.62 -10.27 4.01
CA GLN A 272 17.37 -10.32 4.77
C GLN A 272 16.87 -11.76 5.00
N ASP A 273 17.01 -12.65 4.03
CA ASP A 273 16.55 -14.03 4.10
C ASP A 273 17.65 -15.02 4.54
N TYR A 274 18.83 -14.54 4.98
CA TYR A 274 20.00 -15.37 5.30
C TYR A 274 19.65 -16.48 6.30
N PHE A 275 19.16 -16.15 7.48
CA PHE A 275 18.81 -17.14 8.50
C PHE A 275 17.62 -18.03 8.09
N LYS A 276 16.65 -17.49 7.38
CA LYS A 276 15.53 -18.25 6.83
C LYS A 276 16.02 -19.32 5.84
N THR A 277 16.96 -18.94 4.98
CA THR A 277 17.54 -19.84 3.99
C THR A 277 18.35 -20.93 4.66
N LEU A 278 19.23 -20.58 5.63
CA LEU A 278 20.01 -21.54 6.39
C LEU A 278 19.13 -22.51 7.17
N TRP A 279 18.13 -22.01 7.89
CA TRP A 279 17.17 -22.85 8.60
C TRP A 279 16.41 -23.82 7.67
N GLY A 280 16.03 -23.34 6.49
CA GLY A 280 15.42 -24.21 5.48
C GLY A 280 16.34 -25.29 4.94
N ARG A 281 17.64 -25.01 4.81
CA ARG A 281 18.66 -26.03 4.44
C ARG A 281 18.87 -27.03 5.57
N PHE A 282 19.08 -26.56 6.79
CA PHE A 282 19.24 -27.39 7.99
C PHE A 282 18.09 -28.39 8.13
N LYS A 283 16.85 -27.95 8.07
CA LYS A 283 15.69 -28.85 8.17
C LYS A 283 15.62 -29.93 7.10
N ARG A 284 16.17 -29.69 5.92
CA ARG A 284 16.20 -30.72 4.85
C ARG A 284 17.33 -31.76 5.03
N GLN A 285 18.33 -31.42 5.81
CA GLN A 285 19.45 -32.36 6.12
C GLN A 285 19.17 -33.16 7.39
N SER A 286 18.34 -32.66 8.30
CA SER A 286 18.00 -33.29 9.58
C SER A 286 16.78 -34.21 9.52
N ASN A 287 16.07 -34.25 8.35
CA ASN A 287 15.03 -35.24 8.04
C ASN A 287 15.61 -36.35 7.17
#